data_b6a44471f545f9a64db11fbc8212a320
#
_entry.id   b6a44471f545f9a64db11fbc8212a320
#
_cell.length_a   1.000
_cell.length_b   1.000
_cell.length_c   1.000
_cell.angle_alpha   90.00
_cell.angle_beta   90.00
_cell.angle_gamma   90.00
#
_symmetry.space_group_name_H-M   'P 1'
#
loop_
_entity.id
_entity.type
_entity.pdbx_description
1 polymer ?
#
loop_
_entity_poly.entity_id
_entity_poly.type
_entity_poly.pdbx_seq_one_letter_code
_entity_poly.pdbx_strand_id
1 'polypeptide(L)'
;MNIHEYQAKAVLKEFGLPVSKGVPALTVEEAVKGAKELPGPLYVVKSQIHAGGRGKGKFKELPADAKGGVRLAKSIEDVRAHAQEMLGNTLVTVQTGPAGKQVNRLYIEDGSDIEKEFYLSVLVDRETSRVAFVVSTEGGMDIEKVAHETPEKIVTFSVDPATGVMNHHGLAVAKALGLSGDLAKQAVSLTTRLYTAFVAKDMALLEINPLIVTKDGQLKCLDAKMGFDSNALYRHPDIVALRDESEEDPKEIEASRYDLNYIALDGSIGCMVNGAGLAMATLDIIKLYGEEPANFLDVGGGASKEKVTAAFKIITADPQVKGILVNIFGGIMRCDVIAEGVIAAVQEVGLTIPLVVRLEGTNVELGKQIIRDSGLNVIAADDLDDAAQKIVKAVREAK
;
A
#
# COMPACT_ATOMS: atom_id res chain seq x y z
N MET A 1 3.95 -5.10 0.74
CA MET A 1 3.95 -4.79 2.20
C MET A 1 4.66 -3.47 2.43
N ASN A 2 4.07 -2.53 3.18
CA ASN A 2 4.70 -1.26 3.59
C ASN A 2 5.17 -1.35 5.04
N ILE A 3 6.11 -0.46 5.42
CA ILE A 3 6.59 -0.32 6.80
C ILE A 3 6.57 1.16 7.21
N HIS A 4 6.64 1.40 8.53
CA HIS A 4 6.68 2.76 9.06
C HIS A 4 8.00 3.48 8.78
N GLU A 5 7.99 4.81 8.80
CA GLU A 5 9.17 5.65 8.56
C GLU A 5 10.37 5.28 9.46
N TYR A 6 10.14 5.08 10.77
CA TYR A 6 11.22 4.74 11.69
C TYR A 6 11.86 3.37 11.37
N GLN A 7 11.05 2.42 10.89
CA GLN A 7 11.54 1.11 10.43
C GLN A 7 12.30 1.25 9.11
N ALA A 8 11.78 2.04 8.16
CA ALA A 8 12.47 2.34 6.91
C ALA A 8 13.85 2.97 7.17
N LYS A 9 13.94 3.92 8.11
CA LYS A 9 15.21 4.52 8.51
C LYS A 9 16.17 3.53 9.17
N ALA A 10 15.66 2.57 9.94
CA ALA A 10 16.48 1.49 10.49
C ALA A 10 17.06 0.64 9.37
N VAL A 11 16.28 0.23 8.38
CA VAL A 11 16.77 -0.50 7.19
C VAL A 11 17.80 0.34 6.42
N LEU A 12 17.55 1.63 6.17
CA LEU A 12 18.51 2.50 5.49
C LEU A 12 19.84 2.57 6.24
N LYS A 13 19.80 2.62 7.57
CA LYS A 13 21.00 2.66 8.43
C LYS A 13 21.82 1.39 8.33
N GLU A 14 21.20 0.20 8.19
CA GLU A 14 21.89 -1.07 7.98
C GLU A 14 22.76 -1.05 6.71
N PHE A 15 22.31 -0.33 5.67
CA PHE A 15 23.08 -0.12 4.44
C PHE A 15 24.00 1.10 4.50
N GLY A 16 24.19 1.70 5.69
CA GLY A 16 25.09 2.83 5.91
C GLY A 16 24.61 4.15 5.30
N LEU A 17 23.31 4.30 5.04
CA LEU A 17 22.73 5.54 4.57
C LEU A 17 22.58 6.55 5.72
N PRO A 18 22.83 7.84 5.47
CA PRO A 18 22.72 8.88 6.49
C PRO A 18 21.26 9.19 6.82
N VAL A 19 20.85 8.94 8.04
CA VAL A 19 19.52 9.24 8.58
C VAL A 19 19.64 10.03 9.88
N SER A 20 18.63 10.81 10.24
CA SER A 20 18.56 11.48 11.54
C SER A 20 18.40 10.46 12.67
N LYS A 21 18.91 10.80 13.85
CA LYS A 21 18.67 10.00 15.06
C LYS A 21 17.22 10.17 15.49
N GLY A 22 16.60 9.09 15.91
CA GLY A 22 15.24 9.11 16.39
C GLY A 22 14.87 7.84 17.13
N VAL A 23 13.76 7.89 17.87
CA VAL A 23 13.26 6.82 18.73
C VAL A 23 11.76 6.65 18.49
N PRO A 24 11.26 5.45 18.22
CA PRO A 24 9.82 5.19 18.18
C PRO A 24 9.22 5.22 19.58
N ALA A 25 7.95 5.61 19.69
CA ALA A 25 7.22 5.67 20.95
C ALA A 25 5.76 5.25 20.75
N LEU A 26 5.29 4.34 21.59
CA LEU A 26 3.90 3.86 21.62
C LEU A 26 3.09 4.56 22.73
N THR A 27 3.79 5.20 23.66
CA THR A 27 3.19 5.94 24.78
C THR A 27 3.82 7.33 24.92
N VAL A 28 3.13 8.21 25.64
CA VAL A 28 3.65 9.56 25.94
C VAL A 28 4.94 9.48 26.75
N GLU A 29 5.02 8.54 27.70
CA GLU A 29 6.19 8.31 28.54
C GLU A 29 7.39 7.86 27.71
N GLU A 30 7.18 6.96 26.74
CA GLU A 30 8.23 6.53 25.80
C GLU A 30 8.69 7.70 24.92
N ALA A 31 7.77 8.55 24.44
CA ALA A 31 8.11 9.73 23.66
C ALA A 31 9.02 10.69 24.46
N VAL A 32 8.67 10.95 25.70
CA VAL A 32 9.48 11.79 26.61
C VAL A 32 10.83 11.17 26.93
N LYS A 33 10.87 9.85 27.19
CA LYS A 33 12.12 9.13 27.42
C LYS A 33 13.01 9.19 26.20
N GLY A 34 12.46 8.88 25.01
CA GLY A 34 13.20 8.91 23.75
C GLY A 34 13.77 10.29 23.45
N ALA A 35 12.99 11.36 23.66
CA ALA A 35 13.46 12.73 23.46
C ALA A 35 14.67 13.08 24.35
N LYS A 36 14.73 12.58 25.59
CA LYS A 36 15.87 12.80 26.49
C LYS A 36 17.15 12.08 26.04
N GLU A 37 17.04 11.07 25.20
CA GLU A 37 18.19 10.33 24.65
C GLU A 37 18.74 10.98 23.36
N LEU A 38 18.01 11.96 22.80
CA LEU A 38 18.40 12.70 21.60
C LEU A 38 19.19 13.96 21.96
N PRO A 39 20.06 14.45 21.06
CA PRO A 39 20.87 15.64 21.31
C PRO A 39 20.05 16.90 21.61
N GLY A 40 18.95 17.13 20.91
CA GLY A 40 18.15 18.34 21.03
C GLY A 40 18.93 19.65 20.74
N PRO A 41 18.41 20.81 21.12
CA PRO A 41 17.12 21.07 21.79
C PRO A 41 15.91 21.11 20.87
N LEU A 42 16.07 20.89 19.57
CA LEU A 42 14.98 20.83 18.61
C LEU A 42 14.61 19.37 18.32
N TYR A 43 13.35 19.03 18.51
CA TYR A 43 12.80 17.70 18.25
C TYR A 43 11.68 17.78 17.21
N VAL A 44 11.46 16.69 16.50
CA VAL A 44 10.33 16.52 15.59
C VAL A 44 9.50 15.35 16.07
N VAL A 45 8.23 15.59 16.38
CA VAL A 45 7.25 14.55 16.77
C VAL A 45 6.43 14.19 15.53
N LYS A 46 6.58 12.96 15.06
CA LYS A 46 6.00 12.49 13.79
C LYS A 46 5.01 11.34 14.02
N SER A 47 3.75 11.52 13.64
CA SER A 47 2.78 10.41 13.56
C SER A 47 3.29 9.33 12.63
N GLN A 48 3.16 8.07 13.02
CA GLN A 48 3.54 6.91 12.20
C GLN A 48 2.27 6.21 11.70
N ILE A 49 1.93 6.50 10.46
CA ILE A 49 0.87 5.84 9.69
C ILE A 49 1.39 5.57 8.27
N HIS A 50 0.86 4.57 7.58
CA HIS A 50 1.24 4.22 6.20
C HIS A 50 0.62 5.19 5.16
N ALA A 51 0.69 6.49 5.42
CA ALA A 51 0.21 7.53 4.53
C ALA A 51 1.14 8.74 4.51
N GLY A 52 1.28 9.34 3.34
CA GLY A 52 1.98 10.60 3.14
C GLY A 52 1.13 11.81 3.52
N GLY A 53 1.75 13.01 3.46
CA GLY A 53 1.06 14.27 3.73
C GLY A 53 0.74 14.52 5.21
N ARG A 54 1.32 13.76 6.13
CA ARG A 54 1.08 13.82 7.58
C ARG A 54 1.19 15.23 8.17
N GLY A 55 2.18 16.00 7.72
CA GLY A 55 2.41 17.37 8.21
C GLY A 55 1.25 18.33 7.91
N LYS A 56 0.56 18.14 6.78
CA LYS A 56 -0.62 18.92 6.36
C LYS A 56 -1.94 18.26 6.78
N GLY A 57 -1.90 17.06 7.33
CA GLY A 57 -3.07 16.32 7.79
C GLY A 57 -3.78 17.01 8.95
N LYS A 58 -5.03 16.59 9.19
CA LYS A 58 -5.87 17.12 10.28
C LYS A 58 -6.35 15.97 11.15
N PHE A 59 -6.34 16.19 12.46
CA PHE A 59 -6.90 15.25 13.42
C PHE A 59 -8.41 15.48 13.54
N LYS A 60 -9.22 14.41 13.50
CA LYS A 60 -10.68 14.50 13.62
C LYS A 60 -11.14 15.02 14.97
N GLU A 61 -10.43 14.63 16.01
CA GLU A 61 -10.77 14.87 17.42
C GLU A 61 -10.23 16.20 17.94
N LEU A 62 -9.41 16.91 17.15
CA LEU A 62 -8.81 18.18 17.54
C LEU A 62 -9.48 19.37 16.81
N PRO A 63 -9.34 20.60 17.35
CA PRO A 63 -9.81 21.81 16.66
C PRO A 63 -9.24 21.94 15.23
N ALA A 64 -10.00 22.59 14.34
CA ALA A 64 -9.65 22.71 12.93
C ALA A 64 -8.31 23.45 12.66
N ASP A 65 -7.87 24.30 13.58
CA ASP A 65 -6.61 25.04 13.55
C ASP A 65 -5.45 24.30 14.23
N ALA A 66 -5.70 23.09 14.79
CA ALA A 66 -4.67 22.27 15.38
C ALA A 66 -3.59 21.89 14.34
N LYS A 67 -2.36 21.75 14.82
CA LYS A 67 -1.23 21.32 14.00
C LYS A 67 -1.44 19.90 13.48
N GLY A 68 -0.85 19.59 12.31
CA GLY A 68 -0.90 18.26 11.69
C GLY A 68 -0.10 17.19 12.44
N GLY A 69 0.14 16.09 11.76
CA GLY A 69 0.81 14.90 12.30
C GLY A 69 2.35 14.96 12.31
N VAL A 70 2.96 16.09 11.96
CA VAL A 70 4.40 16.35 12.11
C VAL A 70 4.57 17.69 12.81
N ARG A 71 5.19 17.69 14.00
CA ARG A 71 5.27 18.86 14.87
C ARG A 71 6.67 19.11 15.40
N LEU A 72 7.10 20.36 15.36
CA LEU A 72 8.34 20.78 15.99
C LEU A 72 8.10 21.00 17.49
N ALA A 73 9.03 20.52 18.30
CA ALA A 73 9.09 20.69 19.75
C ALA A 73 10.45 21.28 20.14
N LYS A 74 10.45 22.29 20.99
CA LYS A 74 11.66 23.00 21.45
C LYS A 74 12.05 22.63 22.88
N SER A 75 11.24 21.80 23.53
CA SER A 75 11.44 21.30 24.88
C SER A 75 10.90 19.87 25.00
N ILE A 76 11.26 19.19 26.07
CA ILE A 76 10.68 17.88 26.44
C ILE A 76 9.19 18.01 26.78
N GLU A 77 8.80 19.13 27.38
CA GLU A 77 7.41 19.46 27.68
C GLU A 77 6.57 19.60 26.42
N ASP A 78 7.10 20.24 25.37
CA ASP A 78 6.45 20.29 24.06
C ASP A 78 6.29 18.90 23.45
N VAL A 79 7.31 18.02 23.56
CA VAL A 79 7.23 16.64 23.10
C VAL A 79 6.10 15.89 23.80
N ARG A 80 5.99 16.04 25.13
CA ARG A 80 4.90 15.47 25.95
C ARG A 80 3.54 15.95 25.46
N ALA A 81 3.36 17.27 25.33
CA ALA A 81 2.10 17.87 24.88
C ALA A 81 1.69 17.38 23.48
N HIS A 82 2.62 17.38 22.53
CA HIS A 82 2.36 16.88 21.19
C HIS A 82 2.04 15.38 21.17
N ALA A 83 2.74 14.57 21.95
CA ALA A 83 2.46 13.14 22.05
C ALA A 83 1.06 12.87 22.63
N GLN A 84 0.63 13.62 23.64
CA GLN A 84 -0.72 13.53 24.22
C GLN A 84 -1.82 13.88 23.21
N GLU A 85 -1.58 14.90 22.36
CA GLU A 85 -2.56 15.31 21.36
C GLU A 85 -2.60 14.40 20.13
N MET A 86 -1.53 13.66 19.83
CA MET A 86 -1.42 12.90 18.60
C MET A 86 -1.75 11.41 18.78
N LEU A 87 -1.32 10.80 19.91
CA LEU A 87 -1.57 9.37 20.16
C LEU A 87 -3.05 9.11 20.42
N GLY A 88 -3.56 8.05 19.77
CA GLY A 88 -4.94 7.62 19.86
C GLY A 88 -5.93 8.39 18.98
N ASN A 89 -5.55 9.55 18.46
CA ASN A 89 -6.39 10.37 17.58
C ASN A 89 -6.24 9.99 16.10
N THR A 90 -7.26 10.31 15.30
CA THR A 90 -7.37 9.92 13.88
C THR A 90 -6.83 11.03 12.99
N LEU A 91 -5.72 10.76 12.30
CA LEU A 91 -5.13 11.68 11.34
C LEU A 91 -5.72 11.46 9.94
N VAL A 92 -6.29 12.51 9.37
CA VAL A 92 -6.82 12.55 8.01
C VAL A 92 -5.82 13.26 7.11
N THR A 93 -5.40 12.58 6.04
CA THR A 93 -4.54 13.13 4.98
C THR A 93 -5.21 12.93 3.63
N VAL A 94 -4.64 13.50 2.56
CA VAL A 94 -5.12 13.23 1.19
C VAL A 94 -5.07 11.73 0.86
N GLN A 95 -4.02 11.02 1.34
CA GLN A 95 -3.83 9.60 1.06
C GLN A 95 -4.71 8.68 1.92
N THR A 96 -5.09 9.07 3.14
CA THR A 96 -5.98 8.25 3.97
C THR A 96 -7.45 8.40 3.58
N GLY A 97 -7.78 9.41 2.78
CA GLY A 97 -9.17 9.79 2.57
C GLY A 97 -9.87 10.27 3.87
N PRO A 98 -11.19 10.51 3.83
CA PRO A 98 -11.95 11.06 4.95
C PRO A 98 -12.05 10.10 6.15
N ALA A 99 -11.84 8.81 5.95
CA ALA A 99 -11.81 7.83 7.04
C ALA A 99 -10.64 8.07 8.00
N GLY A 100 -9.49 8.57 7.50
CA GLY A 100 -8.30 8.77 8.28
C GLY A 100 -7.67 7.47 8.80
N LYS A 101 -6.56 7.60 9.54
CA LYS A 101 -5.91 6.49 10.24
C LYS A 101 -5.62 6.90 11.68
N GLN A 102 -5.88 6.01 12.63
CA GLN A 102 -5.56 6.23 14.03
C GLN A 102 -4.04 6.21 14.23
N VAL A 103 -3.52 7.18 14.98
CA VAL A 103 -2.10 7.27 15.31
C VAL A 103 -1.81 6.43 16.55
N ASN A 104 -1.29 5.23 16.36
CA ASN A 104 -0.97 4.30 17.43
C ASN A 104 0.49 4.39 17.88
N ARG A 105 1.32 5.12 17.13
CA ARG A 105 2.75 5.28 17.41
C ARG A 105 3.29 6.59 16.87
N LEU A 106 4.34 7.06 17.50
CA LEU A 106 5.08 8.25 17.13
C LEU A 106 6.54 7.91 16.83
N TYR A 107 7.20 8.77 16.10
CA TYR A 107 8.64 8.80 15.96
C TYR A 107 9.15 10.15 16.43
N ILE A 108 10.00 10.14 17.45
CA ILE A 108 10.64 11.35 18.00
C ILE A 108 12.01 11.43 17.36
N GLU A 109 12.24 12.47 16.60
CA GLU A 109 13.47 12.63 15.81
C GLU A 109 14.22 13.89 16.25
N ASP A 110 15.54 13.80 16.21
CA ASP A 110 16.41 14.97 16.40
C ASP A 110 16.29 15.93 15.22
N GLY A 111 16.07 17.22 15.50
CA GLY A 111 15.88 18.22 14.48
C GLY A 111 17.11 18.38 13.58
N SER A 112 16.90 18.57 12.29
CA SER A 112 17.97 18.80 11.32
C SER A 112 17.99 20.27 10.91
N ASP A 113 19.17 20.85 10.79
CA ASP A 113 19.38 22.22 10.30
C ASP A 113 19.42 22.19 8.76
N ILE A 114 18.24 22.33 8.14
CA ILE A 114 18.02 22.12 6.71
C ILE A 114 18.48 23.36 5.93
N GLU A 115 19.28 23.14 4.88
CA GLU A 115 19.65 24.15 3.90
C GLU A 115 18.84 24.00 2.61
N LYS A 116 18.71 22.74 2.11
CA LYS A 116 17.96 22.41 0.89
C LYS A 116 17.20 21.12 1.05
N GLU A 117 16.08 21.03 0.36
CA GLU A 117 15.23 19.86 0.29
C GLU A 117 15.09 19.35 -1.14
N PHE A 118 15.16 18.04 -1.34
CA PHE A 118 15.09 17.38 -2.64
C PHE A 118 14.17 16.18 -2.56
N TYR A 119 13.71 15.74 -3.71
CA TYR A 119 13.01 14.45 -3.88
C TYR A 119 13.95 13.44 -4.52
N LEU A 120 13.96 12.22 -3.99
CA LEU A 120 14.61 11.08 -4.62
C LEU A 120 13.80 9.81 -4.34
N SER A 121 13.48 9.06 -5.39
CA SER A 121 12.90 7.73 -5.22
C SER A 121 13.59 6.69 -6.09
N VAL A 122 13.45 5.43 -5.68
CA VAL A 122 13.89 4.24 -6.41
C VAL A 122 12.68 3.33 -6.53
N LEU A 123 12.38 2.88 -7.72
CA LEU A 123 11.23 2.05 -8.03
C LEU A 123 11.51 1.07 -9.17
N VAL A 124 10.63 0.10 -9.34
CA VAL A 124 10.65 -0.78 -10.52
C VAL A 124 9.89 -0.11 -11.65
N ASP A 125 10.59 0.26 -12.70
CA ASP A 125 9.99 0.74 -13.94
C ASP A 125 9.51 -0.46 -14.77
N ARG A 126 8.21 -0.58 -14.93
CA ARG A 126 7.58 -1.71 -15.64
C ARG A 126 7.74 -1.61 -17.16
N GLU A 127 7.89 -0.41 -17.70
CA GLU A 127 8.08 -0.19 -19.13
C GLU A 127 9.44 -0.73 -19.58
N THR A 128 10.51 -0.40 -18.85
CA THR A 128 11.86 -0.84 -19.15
C THR A 128 12.25 -2.15 -18.45
N SER A 129 11.45 -2.64 -17.50
CA SER A 129 11.76 -3.80 -16.62
C SER A 129 13.08 -3.61 -15.85
N ARG A 130 13.34 -2.38 -15.40
CA ARG A 130 14.57 -1.99 -14.70
C ARG A 130 14.26 -1.25 -13.40
N VAL A 131 15.24 -1.21 -12.52
CA VAL A 131 15.20 -0.28 -11.38
C VAL A 131 15.47 1.12 -11.89
N ALA A 132 14.57 2.06 -11.60
CA ALA A 132 14.70 3.45 -11.98
C ALA A 132 14.83 4.37 -10.77
N PHE A 133 15.56 5.46 -10.97
CA PHE A 133 15.64 6.58 -10.04
C PHE A 133 14.80 7.73 -10.59
N VAL A 134 14.03 8.37 -9.72
CA VAL A 134 13.31 9.61 -9.98
C VAL A 134 13.84 10.66 -9.03
N VAL A 135 14.31 11.77 -9.57
CA VAL A 135 15.03 12.82 -8.83
C VAL A 135 14.46 14.18 -9.17
N SER A 136 14.23 15.02 -8.16
CA SER A 136 13.77 16.40 -8.37
C SER A 136 14.35 17.36 -7.33
N THR A 137 14.52 18.62 -7.73
CA THR A 137 14.85 19.73 -6.81
C THR A 137 13.67 20.16 -5.95
N GLU A 138 12.46 19.67 -6.22
CA GLU A 138 11.23 19.98 -5.50
C GLU A 138 10.99 18.97 -4.38
N GLY A 139 11.75 19.09 -3.29
CA GLY A 139 11.59 18.25 -2.09
C GLY A 139 10.48 18.71 -1.15
N GLY A 140 9.96 17.79 -0.31
CA GLY A 140 8.88 18.08 0.64
C GLY A 140 7.52 18.35 -0.01
N MET A 141 7.41 18.13 -1.31
CA MET A 141 6.19 18.33 -2.10
C MET A 141 5.62 17.00 -2.61
N ASP A 142 4.37 17.05 -3.06
CA ASP A 142 3.71 15.96 -3.76
C ASP A 142 4.33 15.84 -5.17
N ILE A 143 5.01 14.73 -5.43
CA ILE A 143 5.76 14.53 -6.68
C ILE A 143 4.84 14.38 -7.89
N GLU A 144 3.63 13.83 -7.70
CA GLU A 144 2.61 13.70 -8.76
C GLU A 144 2.18 15.09 -9.24
N LYS A 145 2.04 16.04 -8.32
CA LYS A 145 1.76 17.43 -8.65
C LYS A 145 2.91 18.06 -9.42
N VAL A 146 4.15 17.86 -9.00
CA VAL A 146 5.34 18.33 -9.70
C VAL A 146 5.42 17.73 -11.10
N ALA A 147 5.13 16.43 -11.26
CA ALA A 147 5.10 15.75 -12.55
C ALA A 147 4.06 16.33 -13.51
N HIS A 148 2.92 16.79 -12.98
CA HIS A 148 1.86 17.40 -13.80
C HIS A 148 2.13 18.86 -14.13
N GLU A 149 2.61 19.66 -13.16
CA GLU A 149 2.75 21.13 -13.32
C GLU A 149 4.11 21.54 -13.89
N THR A 150 5.19 20.84 -13.56
CA THR A 150 6.57 21.17 -13.92
C THR A 150 7.40 19.92 -14.23
N PRO A 151 7.02 19.11 -15.25
CA PRO A 151 7.67 17.84 -15.55
C PRO A 151 9.17 17.97 -15.87
N GLU A 152 9.62 19.13 -16.35
CA GLU A 152 11.02 19.43 -16.62
C GLU A 152 11.92 19.44 -15.37
N LYS A 153 11.33 19.52 -14.17
CA LYS A 153 12.05 19.44 -12.90
C LYS A 153 12.27 18.00 -12.42
N ILE A 154 11.72 17.02 -13.13
CA ILE A 154 11.89 15.61 -12.82
C ILE A 154 12.90 14.99 -13.77
N VAL A 155 13.93 14.38 -13.21
CA VAL A 155 14.93 13.61 -13.93
C VAL A 155 14.74 12.13 -13.59
N THR A 156 14.51 11.31 -14.61
CA THR A 156 14.38 9.86 -14.45
C THR A 156 15.46 9.15 -15.25
N PHE A 157 16.07 8.13 -14.66
CA PHE A 157 16.98 7.22 -15.35
C PHE A 157 16.89 5.82 -14.74
N SER A 158 17.14 4.81 -15.56
CA SER A 158 17.14 3.42 -15.14
C SER A 158 18.56 2.84 -15.05
N VAL A 159 18.70 1.81 -14.22
CA VAL A 159 19.94 1.05 -14.03
C VAL A 159 19.81 -0.29 -14.74
N ASP A 160 20.76 -0.61 -15.61
CA ASP A 160 20.80 -1.93 -16.25
C ASP A 160 21.20 -3.01 -15.21
N PRO A 161 20.36 -4.02 -14.98
CA PRO A 161 20.63 -5.05 -13.99
C PRO A 161 21.88 -5.89 -14.29
N ALA A 162 22.31 -5.94 -15.56
CA ALA A 162 23.52 -6.67 -15.94
C ALA A 162 24.80 -5.96 -15.48
N THR A 163 24.78 -4.62 -15.37
CA THR A 163 25.94 -3.84 -14.92
C THR A 163 25.79 -3.37 -13.47
N GLY A 164 24.55 -3.30 -12.98
CA GLY A 164 24.24 -2.69 -11.69
C GLY A 164 24.49 -1.18 -11.67
N VAL A 165 24.38 -0.59 -10.48
CA VAL A 165 24.64 0.82 -10.27
C VAL A 165 26.13 1.15 -10.43
N MET A 166 26.43 2.24 -11.14
CA MET A 166 27.78 2.71 -11.44
C MET A 166 27.92 4.18 -11.02
N ASN A 167 29.17 4.68 -10.90
CA ASN A 167 29.44 6.05 -10.47
C ASN A 167 28.70 7.11 -11.30
N HIS A 168 28.51 6.88 -12.61
CA HIS A 168 27.82 7.84 -13.47
C HIS A 168 26.34 8.03 -13.09
N HIS A 169 25.68 7.02 -12.51
CA HIS A 169 24.31 7.13 -11.99
C HIS A 169 24.26 8.11 -10.81
N GLY A 170 25.20 8.00 -9.86
CA GLY A 170 25.31 8.93 -8.74
C GLY A 170 25.71 10.35 -9.18
N LEU A 171 26.54 10.47 -10.23
CA LEU A 171 26.85 11.77 -10.84
C LEU A 171 25.61 12.36 -11.54
N ALA A 172 24.75 11.54 -12.14
CA ALA A 172 23.48 11.99 -12.70
C ALA A 172 22.56 12.56 -11.61
N VAL A 173 22.45 11.88 -10.45
CA VAL A 173 21.75 12.41 -9.27
C VAL A 173 22.36 13.75 -8.82
N ALA A 174 23.67 13.81 -8.65
CA ALA A 174 24.35 15.04 -8.23
C ALA A 174 24.07 16.19 -9.19
N LYS A 175 24.14 15.93 -10.50
CA LYS A 175 23.85 16.94 -11.53
C LYS A 175 22.39 17.41 -11.49
N ALA A 176 21.44 16.46 -11.38
CA ALA A 176 20.01 16.78 -11.32
C ALA A 176 19.66 17.65 -10.10
N LEU A 177 20.35 17.44 -8.97
CA LEU A 177 20.14 18.18 -7.73
C LEU A 177 21.06 19.43 -7.61
N GLY A 178 21.89 19.72 -8.61
CA GLY A 178 22.83 20.86 -8.58
C GLY A 178 23.90 20.74 -7.50
N LEU A 179 24.29 19.50 -7.14
CA LEU A 179 25.31 19.23 -6.12
C LEU A 179 26.71 19.18 -6.74
N SER A 180 27.69 19.71 -6.02
CA SER A 180 29.09 19.78 -6.48
C SER A 180 30.05 19.45 -5.32
N GLY A 181 31.32 19.25 -5.63
CA GLY A 181 32.36 19.01 -4.63
C GLY A 181 32.11 17.75 -3.79
N ASP A 182 32.15 17.90 -2.47
CA ASP A 182 31.95 16.78 -1.56
C ASP A 182 30.47 16.30 -1.52
N LEU A 183 29.50 17.17 -1.74
CA LEU A 183 28.11 16.78 -1.88
C LEU A 183 27.88 15.86 -3.09
N ALA A 184 28.58 16.10 -4.21
CA ALA A 184 28.51 15.19 -5.36
C ALA A 184 29.09 13.80 -5.03
N LYS A 185 30.18 13.72 -4.28
CA LYS A 185 30.72 12.43 -3.80
C LYS A 185 29.77 11.70 -2.86
N GLN A 186 29.12 12.46 -1.96
CA GLN A 186 28.09 11.92 -1.08
C GLN A 186 26.89 11.39 -1.89
N ALA A 187 26.47 12.10 -2.95
CA ALA A 187 25.39 11.65 -3.83
C ALA A 187 25.73 10.34 -4.56
N VAL A 188 26.98 10.17 -5.01
CA VAL A 188 27.45 8.91 -5.62
C VAL A 188 27.36 7.75 -4.61
N SER A 189 27.88 7.97 -3.40
CA SER A 189 27.82 6.95 -2.34
C SER A 189 26.38 6.63 -1.94
N LEU A 190 25.51 7.64 -1.79
CA LEU A 190 24.10 7.50 -1.45
C LEU A 190 23.36 6.71 -2.52
N THR A 191 23.52 7.06 -3.80
CA THR A 191 22.88 6.36 -4.93
C THR A 191 23.25 4.88 -4.97
N THR A 192 24.52 4.56 -4.79
CA THR A 192 25.02 3.18 -4.76
C THR A 192 24.37 2.39 -3.62
N ARG A 193 24.31 2.96 -2.42
CA ARG A 193 23.74 2.30 -1.24
C ARG A 193 22.23 2.13 -1.33
N LEU A 194 21.51 3.14 -1.87
CA LEU A 194 20.07 3.06 -2.11
C LEU A 194 19.73 1.92 -3.08
N TYR A 195 20.44 1.83 -4.20
CA TYR A 195 20.26 0.74 -5.15
C TYR A 195 20.56 -0.62 -4.53
N THR A 196 21.65 -0.72 -3.77
CA THR A 196 22.03 -1.97 -3.09
C THR A 196 20.95 -2.40 -2.09
N ALA A 197 20.45 -1.47 -1.26
CA ALA A 197 19.36 -1.73 -0.33
C ALA A 197 18.09 -2.17 -1.05
N PHE A 198 17.72 -1.45 -2.11
CA PHE A 198 16.54 -1.71 -2.92
C PHE A 198 16.51 -3.14 -3.47
N VAL A 199 17.60 -3.54 -4.12
CA VAL A 199 17.72 -4.88 -4.72
C VAL A 199 17.86 -5.97 -3.65
N ALA A 200 18.69 -5.73 -2.61
CA ALA A 200 18.95 -6.73 -1.56
C ALA A 200 17.72 -7.07 -0.71
N LYS A 201 16.76 -6.15 -0.59
CA LYS A 201 15.54 -6.33 0.21
C LYS A 201 14.28 -6.52 -0.66
N ASP A 202 14.41 -6.69 -1.98
CA ASP A 202 13.27 -6.77 -2.92
C ASP A 202 12.23 -5.66 -2.69
N MET A 203 12.72 -4.42 -2.65
CA MET A 203 11.82 -3.28 -2.51
C MET A 203 11.03 -3.05 -3.80
N ALA A 204 9.77 -2.67 -3.68
CA ALA A 204 8.94 -2.21 -4.80
C ALA A 204 9.01 -0.68 -4.95
N LEU A 205 9.19 0.02 -3.82
CA LEU A 205 9.33 1.47 -3.72
C LEU A 205 10.24 1.83 -2.56
N LEU A 206 11.17 2.74 -2.81
CA LEU A 206 11.92 3.46 -1.80
C LEU A 206 11.88 4.95 -2.15
N GLU A 207 11.15 5.73 -1.37
CA GLU A 207 11.00 7.18 -1.56
C GLU A 207 11.65 7.91 -0.40
N ILE A 208 12.49 8.87 -0.72
CA ILE A 208 13.11 9.81 0.22
C ILE A 208 12.55 11.21 -0.08
N ASN A 209 11.66 11.69 0.77
CA ASN A 209 10.97 12.96 0.54
C ASN A 209 10.70 13.71 1.85
N PRO A 210 11.62 14.62 2.26
CA PRO A 210 12.77 15.08 1.48
C PRO A 210 14.09 14.32 1.76
N LEU A 211 14.94 14.27 0.75
CA LEU A 211 16.38 14.17 0.89
C LEU A 211 16.89 15.59 1.16
N ILE A 212 17.71 15.82 2.18
CA ILE A 212 18.16 17.15 2.57
C ILE A 212 19.65 17.33 2.46
N VAL A 213 20.07 18.59 2.22
CA VAL A 213 21.39 19.09 2.54
C VAL A 213 21.27 19.86 3.83
N THR A 214 22.09 19.51 4.81
CA THR A 214 22.20 20.24 6.08
C THR A 214 23.20 21.40 5.95
N LYS A 215 23.09 22.42 6.80
CA LYS A 215 23.99 23.58 6.77
C LYS A 215 25.46 23.24 7.00
N ASP A 216 25.75 22.10 7.63
CA ASP A 216 27.10 21.56 7.77
C ASP A 216 27.57 20.75 6.55
N GLY A 217 26.82 20.78 5.45
CA GLY A 217 27.21 20.18 4.16
C GLY A 217 27.07 18.66 4.11
N GLN A 218 26.08 18.08 4.77
CA GLN A 218 25.80 16.64 4.71
C GLN A 218 24.52 16.36 3.95
N LEU A 219 24.52 15.33 3.09
CA LEU A 219 23.31 14.73 2.55
C LEU A 219 22.69 13.80 3.60
N LYS A 220 21.37 13.89 3.80
CA LYS A 220 20.65 13.07 4.79
C LYS A 220 19.26 12.70 4.33
N CYS A 221 18.83 11.44 4.51
CA CYS A 221 17.46 10.98 4.31
C CYS A 221 16.60 11.43 5.51
N LEU A 222 15.75 12.44 5.32
CA LEU A 222 14.96 13.02 6.42
C LEU A 222 13.62 12.31 6.62
N ASP A 223 12.95 11.94 5.54
CA ASP A 223 11.76 11.10 5.58
C ASP A 223 11.92 9.97 4.56
N ALA A 224 11.41 8.79 4.88
CA ALA A 224 11.52 7.62 4.04
C ALA A 224 10.21 6.83 4.03
N LYS A 225 9.74 6.52 2.82
CA LYS A 225 8.64 5.59 2.58
C LYS A 225 9.19 4.37 1.85
N MET A 226 8.88 3.19 2.36
CA MET A 226 9.44 1.94 1.86
C MET A 226 8.35 0.89 1.74
N GLY A 227 8.27 0.29 0.56
CA GLY A 227 7.41 -0.84 0.26
C GLY A 227 8.20 -1.98 -0.35
N PHE A 228 7.79 -3.21 -0.06
CA PHE A 228 8.45 -4.43 -0.49
C PHE A 228 7.55 -5.25 -1.43
N ASP A 229 8.17 -6.00 -2.33
CA ASP A 229 7.47 -6.98 -3.14
C ASP A 229 6.93 -8.11 -2.23
N SER A 230 5.62 -8.20 -2.12
CA SER A 230 4.98 -9.21 -1.28
C SER A 230 5.30 -10.64 -1.72
N ASN A 231 5.59 -10.85 -3.02
CA ASN A 231 5.96 -12.16 -3.55
C ASN A 231 7.37 -12.61 -3.11
N ALA A 232 8.22 -11.68 -2.65
CA ALA A 232 9.58 -11.97 -2.19
C ALA A 232 9.70 -12.09 -0.66
N LEU A 233 8.66 -11.77 0.10
CA LEU A 233 8.71 -11.73 1.58
C LEU A 233 9.10 -13.06 2.23
N TYR A 234 8.84 -14.20 1.58
CA TYR A 234 9.25 -15.52 2.09
C TYR A 234 10.76 -15.64 2.34
N ARG A 235 11.58 -14.83 1.68
CA ARG A 235 13.04 -14.80 1.86
C ARG A 235 13.53 -13.65 2.75
N HIS A 236 12.61 -12.81 3.27
CA HIS A 236 12.89 -11.66 4.14
C HIS A 236 12.11 -11.72 5.46
N PRO A 237 12.37 -12.71 6.34
CA PRO A 237 11.66 -12.83 7.61
C PRO A 237 11.89 -11.64 8.54
N ASP A 238 13.03 -10.96 8.43
CA ASP A 238 13.34 -9.71 9.13
C ASP A 238 12.40 -8.57 8.71
N ILE A 239 12.05 -8.48 7.43
CA ILE A 239 11.08 -7.49 6.93
C ILE A 239 9.65 -7.88 7.32
N VAL A 240 9.29 -9.17 7.23
CA VAL A 240 7.97 -9.65 7.68
C VAL A 240 7.70 -9.29 9.14
N ALA A 241 8.73 -9.36 10.01
CA ALA A 241 8.63 -9.00 11.43
C ALA A 241 8.31 -7.50 11.66
N LEU A 242 8.47 -6.65 10.65
CA LEU A 242 8.14 -5.21 10.70
C LEU A 242 6.69 -4.90 10.31
N ARG A 243 5.92 -5.90 9.88
CA ARG A 243 4.53 -5.73 9.44
C ARG A 243 3.65 -5.16 10.56
N ASP A 244 2.84 -4.20 10.21
CA ASP A 244 1.82 -3.63 11.09
C ASP A 244 0.43 -3.88 10.50
N GLU A 245 -0.23 -4.94 10.97
CA GLU A 245 -1.56 -5.32 10.50
C GLU A 245 -2.62 -4.24 10.80
N SER A 246 -2.42 -3.36 11.79
CA SER A 246 -3.35 -2.27 12.07
C SER A 246 -3.41 -1.19 10.97
N GLU A 247 -2.42 -1.18 10.09
CA GLU A 247 -2.35 -0.28 8.92
C GLU A 247 -2.96 -0.88 7.65
N GLU A 248 -3.22 -2.19 7.63
CA GLU A 248 -3.77 -2.90 6.48
C GLU A 248 -5.31 -2.95 6.54
N ASP A 249 -5.95 -3.32 5.43
CA ASP A 249 -7.39 -3.58 5.42
C ASP A 249 -7.69 -4.91 6.13
N PRO A 250 -8.63 -4.95 7.08
CA PRO A 250 -8.95 -6.18 7.81
C PRO A 250 -9.41 -7.34 6.91
N LYS A 251 -10.07 -7.04 5.78
CA LYS A 251 -10.51 -8.05 4.81
C LYS A 251 -9.32 -8.63 4.04
N GLU A 252 -8.34 -7.79 3.69
CA GLU A 252 -7.10 -8.24 3.04
C GLU A 252 -6.26 -9.12 3.98
N ILE A 253 -6.20 -8.77 5.27
CA ILE A 253 -5.56 -9.60 6.30
C ILE A 253 -6.27 -10.95 6.42
N GLU A 254 -7.60 -10.95 6.55
CA GLU A 254 -8.39 -12.19 6.66
C GLU A 254 -8.19 -13.06 5.40
N ALA A 255 -8.23 -12.47 4.21
CA ALA A 255 -8.00 -13.17 2.95
C ALA A 255 -6.61 -13.83 2.88
N SER A 256 -5.59 -13.15 3.37
CA SER A 256 -4.22 -13.67 3.39
C SER A 256 -4.06 -14.94 4.23
N ARG A 257 -4.88 -15.14 5.26
CA ARG A 257 -4.89 -16.36 6.10
C ARG A 257 -5.35 -17.61 5.34
N TYR A 258 -6.12 -17.41 4.27
CA TYR A 258 -6.60 -18.47 3.38
C TYR A 258 -5.83 -18.52 2.06
N ASP A 259 -4.72 -17.79 1.94
CA ASP A 259 -3.96 -17.70 0.69
C ASP A 259 -4.85 -17.27 -0.49
N LEU A 260 -5.66 -16.23 -0.26
CA LEU A 260 -6.51 -15.56 -1.22
C LEU A 260 -5.91 -14.20 -1.58
N ASN A 261 -5.88 -13.88 -2.88
CA ASN A 261 -5.50 -12.55 -3.35
C ASN A 261 -6.75 -11.64 -3.34
N TYR A 262 -6.89 -10.82 -2.32
CA TYR A 262 -8.00 -9.90 -2.12
C TYR A 262 -7.51 -8.45 -2.07
N ILE A 263 -8.23 -7.56 -2.76
CA ILE A 263 -8.04 -6.10 -2.65
C ILE A 263 -9.43 -5.49 -2.48
N ALA A 264 -9.61 -4.71 -1.42
CA ALA A 264 -10.86 -3.98 -1.18
C ALA A 264 -10.99 -2.81 -2.17
N LEU A 265 -12.20 -2.61 -2.70
CA LEU A 265 -12.59 -1.50 -3.55
C LEU A 265 -13.89 -0.86 -3.01
N ASP A 266 -14.29 0.29 -3.55
CA ASP A 266 -15.40 1.10 -3.00
C ASP A 266 -16.78 0.81 -3.65
N GLY A 267 -16.92 -0.29 -4.39
CA GLY A 267 -18.13 -0.59 -5.15
C GLY A 267 -19.19 -1.40 -4.40
N SER A 268 -20.20 -1.84 -5.14
CA SER A 268 -21.38 -2.56 -4.61
C SER A 268 -21.50 -4.01 -5.13
N ILE A 269 -20.67 -4.43 -6.09
CA ILE A 269 -20.70 -5.78 -6.64
C ILE A 269 -19.47 -6.55 -6.16
N GLY A 270 -19.68 -7.55 -5.30
CA GLY A 270 -18.65 -8.48 -4.88
C GLY A 270 -18.23 -9.39 -6.03
N CYS A 271 -16.93 -9.64 -6.17
CA CYS A 271 -16.36 -10.45 -7.24
C CYS A 271 -15.58 -11.63 -6.68
N MET A 272 -15.81 -12.84 -7.21
CA MET A 272 -15.01 -14.04 -6.96
C MET A 272 -14.62 -14.68 -8.28
N VAL A 273 -13.34 -14.73 -8.55
CA VAL A 273 -12.81 -15.13 -9.86
C VAL A 273 -11.60 -16.04 -9.66
N ASN A 274 -11.30 -16.90 -10.62
CA ASN A 274 -10.04 -17.64 -10.63
C ASN A 274 -9.13 -17.12 -11.75
N GLY A 275 -7.98 -16.60 -11.33
CA GLY A 275 -6.99 -16.00 -12.21
C GLY A 275 -7.09 -14.48 -12.31
N ALA A 276 -5.97 -13.81 -12.05
CA ALA A 276 -5.89 -12.34 -11.96
C ALA A 276 -6.35 -11.64 -13.25
N GLY A 277 -6.01 -12.16 -14.43
CA GLY A 277 -6.44 -11.59 -15.72
C GLY A 277 -7.95 -11.62 -15.91
N LEU A 278 -8.60 -12.74 -15.54
CA LEU A 278 -10.05 -12.86 -15.58
C LEU A 278 -10.72 -11.97 -14.54
N ALA A 279 -10.11 -11.82 -13.36
CA ALA A 279 -10.58 -10.91 -12.33
C ALA A 279 -10.57 -9.46 -12.84
N MET A 280 -9.48 -8.98 -13.43
CA MET A 280 -9.40 -7.64 -14.02
C MET A 280 -10.48 -7.43 -15.10
N ALA A 281 -10.63 -8.38 -16.05
CA ALA A 281 -11.68 -8.29 -17.06
C ALA A 281 -13.09 -8.25 -16.46
N THR A 282 -13.32 -8.96 -15.35
CA THR A 282 -14.60 -8.95 -14.63
C THR A 282 -14.88 -7.57 -13.99
N LEU A 283 -13.86 -6.95 -13.40
CA LEU A 283 -14.00 -5.60 -12.86
C LEU A 283 -14.30 -4.58 -13.97
N ASP A 284 -13.59 -4.67 -15.08
CA ASP A 284 -13.75 -3.74 -16.22
C ASP A 284 -15.15 -3.83 -16.84
N ILE A 285 -15.68 -5.03 -17.02
CA ILE A 285 -17.02 -5.19 -17.63
C ILE A 285 -18.13 -4.74 -16.68
N ILE A 286 -17.99 -4.92 -15.37
CA ILE A 286 -18.93 -4.35 -14.38
C ILE A 286 -18.97 -2.83 -14.50
N LYS A 287 -17.82 -2.18 -14.61
CA LYS A 287 -17.73 -0.72 -14.82
C LYS A 287 -18.33 -0.29 -16.14
N LEU A 288 -18.12 -1.05 -17.20
CA LEU A 288 -18.71 -0.79 -18.52
C LEU A 288 -20.25 -0.73 -18.45
N TYR A 289 -20.88 -1.55 -17.61
CA TYR A 289 -22.33 -1.56 -17.39
C TYR A 289 -22.80 -0.55 -16.32
N GLY A 290 -21.88 0.27 -15.79
CA GLY A 290 -22.21 1.45 -14.95
C GLY A 290 -22.44 1.14 -13.48
N GLU A 291 -21.85 0.05 -12.97
CA GLU A 291 -21.73 -0.22 -11.54
C GLU A 291 -20.26 -0.35 -11.15
N GLU A 292 -19.97 -0.32 -9.86
CA GLU A 292 -18.60 -0.40 -9.35
C GLU A 292 -18.36 -1.73 -8.62
N PRO A 293 -17.22 -2.42 -8.89
CA PRO A 293 -16.83 -3.61 -8.15
C PRO A 293 -16.41 -3.28 -6.72
N ALA A 294 -16.80 -4.12 -5.76
CA ALA A 294 -16.48 -3.97 -4.34
C ALA A 294 -15.11 -4.54 -3.96
N ASN A 295 -14.57 -5.42 -4.80
CA ASN A 295 -13.28 -6.04 -4.54
C ASN A 295 -12.69 -6.68 -5.81
N PHE A 296 -11.38 -6.78 -5.83
CA PHE A 296 -10.66 -7.78 -6.60
C PHE A 296 -10.52 -9.04 -5.74
N LEU A 297 -10.80 -10.22 -6.27
CA LEU A 297 -10.51 -11.48 -5.57
C LEU A 297 -10.20 -12.58 -6.58
N ASP A 298 -9.00 -13.11 -6.47
CA ASP A 298 -8.53 -14.29 -7.18
C ASP A 298 -8.39 -15.45 -6.21
N VAL A 299 -9.23 -16.49 -6.38
CA VAL A 299 -9.17 -17.71 -5.56
C VAL A 299 -8.08 -18.68 -5.98
N GLY A 300 -7.37 -18.38 -7.09
CA GLY A 300 -6.31 -19.20 -7.66
C GLY A 300 -6.82 -20.45 -8.39
N GLY A 301 -5.91 -21.14 -9.06
CA GLY A 301 -6.23 -22.33 -9.89
C GLY A 301 -6.47 -23.63 -9.11
N GLY A 302 -6.34 -23.63 -7.79
CA GLY A 302 -6.49 -24.81 -6.93
C GLY A 302 -7.41 -24.58 -5.73
N ALA A 303 -8.43 -23.71 -5.87
CA ALA A 303 -9.31 -23.37 -4.76
C ALA A 303 -10.08 -24.59 -4.23
N SER A 304 -9.93 -24.82 -2.92
CA SER A 304 -10.72 -25.81 -2.18
C SER A 304 -12.07 -25.22 -1.77
N LYS A 305 -12.97 -26.09 -1.30
CA LYS A 305 -14.25 -25.68 -0.72
C LYS A 305 -14.04 -24.65 0.41
N GLU A 306 -13.03 -24.84 1.26
CA GLU A 306 -12.71 -23.95 2.38
C GLU A 306 -12.32 -22.56 1.89
N LYS A 307 -11.48 -22.46 0.85
CA LYS A 307 -11.09 -21.19 0.22
C LYS A 307 -12.30 -20.45 -0.37
N VAL A 308 -13.17 -21.16 -1.08
CA VAL A 308 -14.41 -20.60 -1.64
C VAL A 308 -15.33 -20.09 -0.53
N THR A 309 -15.52 -20.86 0.53
CA THR A 309 -16.33 -20.44 1.68
C THR A 309 -15.76 -19.21 2.38
N ALA A 310 -14.44 -19.17 2.60
CA ALA A 310 -13.76 -18.02 3.17
C ALA A 310 -13.93 -16.77 2.28
N ALA A 311 -13.77 -16.92 0.95
CA ALA A 311 -13.97 -15.84 -0.01
C ALA A 311 -15.39 -15.24 0.10
N PHE A 312 -16.44 -16.09 0.15
CA PHE A 312 -17.82 -15.63 0.33
C PHE A 312 -18.01 -14.88 1.66
N LYS A 313 -17.46 -15.40 2.77
CA LYS A 313 -17.55 -14.73 4.07
C LYS A 313 -16.92 -13.36 4.07
N ILE A 314 -15.74 -13.22 3.44
CA ILE A 314 -15.03 -11.94 3.33
C ILE A 314 -15.84 -10.95 2.48
N ILE A 315 -16.36 -11.37 1.33
CA ILE A 315 -17.17 -10.53 0.45
C ILE A 315 -18.46 -10.08 1.17
N THR A 316 -19.16 -11.00 1.81
CA THR A 316 -20.46 -10.72 2.47
C THR A 316 -20.33 -9.95 3.78
N ALA A 317 -19.15 -9.92 4.39
CA ALA A 317 -18.87 -9.09 5.54
C ALA A 317 -18.84 -7.59 5.19
N ASP A 318 -18.75 -7.24 3.90
CA ASP A 318 -18.80 -5.86 3.44
C ASP A 318 -20.26 -5.38 3.31
N PRO A 319 -20.72 -4.42 4.12
CA PRO A 319 -22.10 -3.93 4.07
C PRO A 319 -22.44 -3.16 2.78
N GLN A 320 -21.44 -2.76 2.01
CA GLN A 320 -21.62 -2.08 0.72
C GLN A 320 -21.98 -3.07 -0.40
N VAL A 321 -21.67 -4.35 -0.24
CA VAL A 321 -21.96 -5.38 -1.26
C VAL A 321 -23.45 -5.64 -1.34
N LYS A 322 -24.02 -5.43 -2.54
CA LYS A 322 -25.43 -5.60 -2.88
C LYS A 322 -25.72 -6.79 -3.79
N GLY A 323 -24.69 -7.40 -4.34
CA GLY A 323 -24.77 -8.60 -5.16
C GLY A 323 -23.39 -9.16 -5.41
N ILE A 324 -23.31 -10.45 -5.77
CA ILE A 324 -22.04 -11.14 -5.98
C ILE A 324 -22.01 -11.73 -7.39
N LEU A 325 -20.90 -11.52 -8.10
CA LEU A 325 -20.58 -12.18 -9.37
C LEU A 325 -19.45 -13.20 -9.14
N VAL A 326 -19.77 -14.47 -9.35
CA VAL A 326 -18.80 -15.57 -9.43
C VAL A 326 -18.51 -15.84 -10.89
N ASN A 327 -17.27 -15.67 -11.32
CA ASN A 327 -16.83 -15.87 -12.68
C ASN A 327 -15.64 -16.82 -12.72
N ILE A 328 -15.89 -18.08 -13.09
CA ILE A 328 -14.91 -19.15 -13.04
C ILE A 328 -14.66 -19.69 -14.46
N PHE A 329 -13.40 -19.75 -14.84
CA PHE A 329 -12.95 -20.47 -16.01
C PHE A 329 -12.17 -21.71 -15.55
N GLY A 330 -12.79 -22.87 -15.71
CA GLY A 330 -12.24 -24.17 -15.30
C GLY A 330 -11.15 -24.65 -16.27
N GLY A 331 -9.93 -24.64 -15.76
CA GLY A 331 -8.80 -25.32 -16.37
C GLY A 331 -8.36 -26.47 -15.46
N ILE A 332 -7.33 -26.22 -14.64
CA ILE A 332 -6.93 -27.11 -13.54
C ILE A 332 -8.05 -27.20 -12.49
N MET A 333 -8.68 -26.07 -12.18
CA MET A 333 -9.87 -26.01 -11.34
C MET A 333 -11.09 -26.54 -12.10
N ARG A 334 -11.88 -27.40 -11.46
CA ARG A 334 -13.07 -28.02 -12.03
C ARG A 334 -14.32 -27.28 -11.61
N CYS A 335 -15.23 -27.04 -12.54
CA CYS A 335 -16.47 -26.31 -12.29
C CYS A 335 -17.42 -27.03 -11.32
N ASP A 336 -17.42 -28.36 -11.26
CA ASP A 336 -18.19 -29.14 -10.30
C ASP A 336 -17.73 -28.89 -8.85
N VAL A 337 -16.42 -28.87 -8.60
CA VAL A 337 -15.84 -28.57 -7.28
C VAL A 337 -16.19 -27.16 -6.81
N ILE A 338 -16.12 -26.19 -7.75
CA ILE A 338 -16.52 -24.81 -7.43
C ILE A 338 -18.01 -24.70 -7.14
N ALA A 339 -18.85 -25.36 -7.94
CA ALA A 339 -20.30 -25.37 -7.70
C ALA A 339 -20.66 -25.90 -6.31
N GLU A 340 -20.04 -27.00 -5.87
CA GLU A 340 -20.20 -27.53 -4.52
C GLU A 340 -19.72 -26.54 -3.44
N GLY A 341 -18.58 -25.89 -3.67
CA GLY A 341 -18.04 -24.86 -2.78
C GLY A 341 -18.96 -23.63 -2.66
N VAL A 342 -19.48 -23.14 -3.80
CA VAL A 342 -20.43 -22.02 -3.85
C VAL A 342 -21.70 -22.38 -3.08
N ILE A 343 -22.30 -23.54 -3.33
CA ILE A 343 -23.53 -24.00 -2.63
C ILE A 343 -23.29 -24.07 -1.13
N ALA A 344 -22.19 -24.69 -0.71
CA ALA A 344 -21.88 -24.81 0.70
C ALA A 344 -21.68 -23.43 1.37
N ALA A 345 -20.98 -22.54 0.70
CA ALA A 345 -20.77 -21.19 1.18
C ALA A 345 -22.07 -20.40 1.31
N VAL A 346 -22.93 -20.44 0.27
CA VAL A 346 -24.24 -19.75 0.25
C VAL A 346 -25.12 -20.26 1.40
N GLN A 347 -25.16 -21.57 1.65
CA GLN A 347 -25.92 -22.17 2.75
C GLN A 347 -25.35 -21.77 4.13
N GLU A 348 -24.02 -21.81 4.29
CA GLU A 348 -23.36 -21.49 5.56
C GLU A 348 -23.50 -20.01 5.93
N VAL A 349 -23.40 -19.11 4.93
CA VAL A 349 -23.51 -17.67 5.12
C VAL A 349 -24.96 -17.20 5.20
N GLY A 350 -25.92 -17.99 4.69
CA GLY A 350 -27.32 -17.59 4.59
C GLY A 350 -27.52 -16.41 3.62
N LEU A 351 -26.92 -16.50 2.44
CA LEU A 351 -26.86 -15.41 1.46
C LEU A 351 -28.25 -14.93 1.06
N THR A 352 -28.52 -13.64 1.20
CA THR A 352 -29.81 -13.00 0.88
C THR A 352 -29.73 -12.06 -0.32
N ILE A 353 -28.51 -11.67 -0.74
CA ILE A 353 -28.28 -10.79 -1.88
C ILE A 353 -28.19 -11.59 -3.19
N PRO A 354 -28.44 -10.98 -4.35
CA PRO A 354 -28.35 -11.63 -5.66
C PRO A 354 -26.97 -12.26 -5.88
N LEU A 355 -26.97 -13.48 -6.41
CA LEU A 355 -25.77 -14.22 -6.80
C LEU A 355 -25.88 -14.60 -8.27
N VAL A 356 -24.97 -14.11 -9.10
CA VAL A 356 -24.78 -14.51 -10.49
C VAL A 356 -23.56 -15.39 -10.60
N VAL A 357 -23.70 -16.54 -11.28
CA VAL A 357 -22.59 -17.50 -11.45
C VAL A 357 -22.40 -17.80 -12.92
N ARG A 358 -21.20 -17.53 -13.42
CA ARG A 358 -20.71 -17.96 -14.74
C ARG A 358 -19.64 -19.01 -14.55
N LEU A 359 -19.88 -20.17 -15.12
CA LEU A 359 -18.94 -21.30 -15.17
C LEU A 359 -18.61 -21.62 -16.62
N GLU A 360 -17.33 -21.84 -16.90
CA GLU A 360 -16.81 -22.24 -18.21
C GLU A 360 -15.65 -23.21 -18.03
N GLY A 361 -15.41 -24.11 -19.00
CA GLY A 361 -14.26 -25.04 -19.02
C GLY A 361 -14.55 -26.41 -18.45
N THR A 362 -13.61 -26.98 -17.70
CA THR A 362 -13.66 -28.40 -17.24
C THR A 362 -14.86 -28.68 -16.35
N ASN A 363 -15.66 -29.68 -16.73
CA ASN A 363 -16.88 -30.13 -16.03
C ASN A 363 -17.97 -29.03 -15.92
N VAL A 364 -18.06 -28.13 -16.86
CA VAL A 364 -19.01 -27.00 -16.83
C VAL A 364 -20.45 -27.45 -16.76
N GLU A 365 -20.88 -28.46 -17.54
CA GLU A 365 -22.24 -28.97 -17.54
C GLU A 365 -22.63 -29.60 -16.19
N LEU A 366 -21.70 -30.35 -15.60
CA LEU A 366 -21.90 -30.93 -14.26
C LEU A 366 -22.01 -29.82 -13.20
N GLY A 367 -21.13 -28.82 -13.25
CA GLY A 367 -21.17 -27.68 -12.34
C GLY A 367 -22.48 -26.87 -12.45
N LYS A 368 -22.93 -26.59 -13.67
CA LYS A 368 -24.23 -25.93 -13.92
C LYS A 368 -25.40 -26.77 -13.41
N GLN A 369 -25.34 -28.09 -13.57
CA GLN A 369 -26.37 -29.00 -13.05
C GLN A 369 -26.41 -28.99 -11.52
N ILE A 370 -25.25 -29.10 -10.86
CA ILE A 370 -25.14 -29.05 -9.39
C ILE A 370 -25.77 -27.75 -8.83
N ILE A 371 -25.50 -26.59 -9.47
CA ILE A 371 -26.10 -25.31 -9.06
C ILE A 371 -27.63 -25.34 -9.25
N ARG A 372 -28.14 -25.83 -10.38
CA ARG A 372 -29.58 -25.93 -10.63
C ARG A 372 -30.28 -26.81 -9.61
N ASP A 373 -29.70 -27.97 -9.31
CA ASP A 373 -30.28 -28.99 -8.43
C ASP A 373 -30.23 -28.57 -6.94
N SER A 374 -29.42 -27.57 -6.59
CA SER A 374 -29.29 -27.06 -5.22
C SER A 374 -30.53 -26.38 -4.68
N GLY A 375 -31.45 -25.94 -5.54
CA GLY A 375 -32.63 -25.16 -5.17
C GLY A 375 -32.33 -23.75 -4.63
N LEU A 376 -31.09 -23.29 -4.71
CA LEU A 376 -30.71 -21.93 -4.31
C LEU A 376 -31.10 -20.93 -5.40
N ASN A 377 -31.38 -19.70 -4.97
CA ASN A 377 -31.68 -18.60 -5.91
C ASN A 377 -30.38 -18.05 -6.52
N VAL A 378 -29.81 -18.84 -7.45
CA VAL A 378 -28.59 -18.48 -8.19
C VAL A 378 -28.95 -18.21 -9.65
N ILE A 379 -28.53 -17.06 -10.15
CA ILE A 379 -28.72 -16.66 -11.54
C ILE A 379 -27.54 -17.21 -12.36
N ALA A 380 -27.82 -18.17 -13.24
CA ALA A 380 -26.80 -18.67 -14.15
C ALA A 380 -26.56 -17.70 -15.32
N ALA A 381 -25.29 -17.58 -15.71
CA ALA A 381 -24.88 -16.79 -16.86
C ALA A 381 -24.12 -17.64 -17.89
N ASP A 382 -24.30 -17.31 -19.17
CA ASP A 382 -23.71 -18.07 -20.27
C ASP A 382 -22.30 -17.63 -20.62
N ASP A 383 -22.07 -16.31 -20.61
CA ASP A 383 -20.76 -15.72 -20.87
C ASP A 383 -20.49 -14.52 -19.90
N LEU A 384 -19.35 -13.86 -20.07
CA LEU A 384 -18.94 -12.77 -19.19
C LEU A 384 -19.83 -11.53 -19.37
N ASP A 385 -20.27 -11.25 -20.58
CA ASP A 385 -21.13 -10.13 -20.91
C ASP A 385 -22.52 -10.32 -20.28
N ASP A 386 -23.14 -11.48 -20.47
CA ASP A 386 -24.41 -11.88 -19.87
C ASP A 386 -24.32 -11.86 -18.33
N ALA A 387 -23.21 -12.30 -17.77
CA ALA A 387 -22.98 -12.29 -16.33
C ALA A 387 -22.98 -10.86 -15.76
N ALA A 388 -22.28 -9.94 -16.42
CA ALA A 388 -22.21 -8.54 -16.01
C ALA A 388 -23.57 -7.84 -16.13
N GLN A 389 -24.29 -8.05 -17.22
CA GLN A 389 -25.64 -7.51 -17.38
C GLN A 389 -26.60 -8.01 -16.30
N LYS A 390 -26.59 -9.32 -16.01
CA LYS A 390 -27.46 -9.94 -15.00
C LYS A 390 -27.16 -9.44 -13.60
N ILE A 391 -25.90 -9.34 -13.20
CA ILE A 391 -25.58 -8.85 -11.84
C ILE A 391 -25.89 -7.38 -11.67
N VAL A 392 -25.58 -6.54 -12.66
CA VAL A 392 -25.89 -5.12 -12.63
C VAL A 392 -27.39 -4.89 -12.54
N LYS A 393 -28.18 -5.62 -13.35
CA LYS A 393 -29.65 -5.57 -13.30
C LYS A 393 -30.17 -5.99 -11.93
N ALA A 394 -29.71 -7.14 -11.41
CA ALA A 394 -30.18 -7.66 -10.12
C ALA A 394 -29.87 -6.72 -8.95
N VAL A 395 -28.69 -6.09 -8.94
CA VAL A 395 -28.33 -5.09 -7.92
C VAL A 395 -29.19 -3.82 -8.01
N ARG A 396 -29.52 -3.38 -9.22
CA ARG A 396 -30.41 -2.22 -9.43
C ARG A 396 -31.85 -2.48 -9.03
N GLU A 397 -32.36 -3.68 -9.24
CA GLU A 397 -33.71 -4.10 -8.86
C GLU A 397 -33.83 -4.36 -7.35
N ALA A 398 -32.72 -4.64 -6.64
CA ALA A 398 -32.69 -4.83 -5.20
C ALA A 398 -32.54 -3.53 -4.39
N LYS A 399 -32.30 -2.40 -5.06
CA LYS A 399 -32.29 -1.04 -4.46
C LYS A 399 -33.71 -0.54 -4.26
#